data_ecd76a7beb8d54eb66357553175fd891
#
_entry.id   ecd76a7beb8d54eb66357553175fd891
#
_cell.length_a   1.000
_cell.length_b   1.000
_cell.length_c   1.000
_cell.angle_alpha   90.00
_cell.angle_beta   90.00
_cell.angle_gamma   90.00
#
_symmetry.space_group_name_H-M   'P 1'
#
loop_
_entity.id
_entity.type
_entity.pdbx_description
1 polymer ?
#
loop_
_entity_poly.entity_id
_entity_poly.type
_entity_poly.pdbx_seq_one_letter_code
_entity_poly.pdbx_strand_id
1 'polypeptide(L)'
;LIAVLDRLFYSSHFDKTMKVGASVVCARRGGCSATFDELNKYFTIANMPIASSQYWNSIHGRGPGEASEDEEGKQTMRVLARNMAFLMKSIALGKEQFGLPEAEEHVWTHFIR
;
A
#
# COMPACT_ATOMS: atom_id res chain seq x y z
N LEU A 1 7.34 7.70 -11.32
CA LEU A 1 6.63 6.67 -10.56
C LEU A 1 5.13 6.70 -10.86
N ILE A 2 4.42 7.80 -10.66
CA ILE A 2 2.96 7.93 -10.84
C ILE A 2 2.49 7.43 -12.20
N ALA A 3 3.08 7.88 -13.31
CA ALA A 3 2.71 7.43 -14.65
C ALA A 3 2.84 5.90 -14.87
N VAL A 4 3.75 5.23 -14.14
CA VAL A 4 3.86 3.77 -14.16
C VAL A 4 2.75 3.14 -13.35
N LEU A 5 2.43 3.71 -12.17
CA LEU A 5 1.35 3.23 -11.32
C LEU A 5 -0.02 3.40 -12.01
N ASP A 6 -0.25 4.53 -12.66
CA ASP A 6 -1.47 4.75 -13.44
C ASP A 6 -1.68 3.62 -14.47
N ARG A 7 -0.64 3.30 -15.22
CA ARG A 7 -0.72 2.19 -16.18
C ARG A 7 -0.91 0.84 -15.51
N LEU A 8 -0.21 0.58 -14.43
CA LEU A 8 -0.32 -0.68 -13.70
C LEU A 8 -1.70 -0.87 -13.07
N PHE A 9 -2.28 0.19 -12.51
CA PHE A 9 -3.53 0.08 -11.77
C PHE A 9 -4.78 0.30 -12.62
N TYR A 10 -4.73 1.17 -13.62
CA TYR A 10 -5.89 1.49 -14.46
C TYR A 10 -5.90 0.79 -15.81
N SER A 11 -4.73 0.39 -16.34
CA SER A 11 -4.65 -0.20 -17.70
C SER A 11 -4.30 -1.69 -17.69
N SER A 12 -3.89 -2.27 -16.58
CA SER A 12 -3.64 -3.71 -16.50
C SER A 12 -4.91 -4.49 -16.18
N HIS A 13 -5.06 -5.66 -16.79
CA HIS A 13 -6.24 -6.51 -16.65
C HIS A 13 -6.10 -7.61 -15.61
N PHE A 14 -4.99 -7.68 -14.88
CA PHE A 14 -4.86 -8.69 -13.84
C PHE A 14 -5.59 -8.28 -12.55
N ASP A 15 -6.22 -9.25 -11.91
CA ASP A 15 -6.92 -9.02 -10.64
C ASP A 15 -5.92 -8.74 -9.51
N LYS A 16 -6.13 -7.62 -8.82
CA LYS A 16 -5.35 -7.15 -7.67
C LYS A 16 -6.10 -7.33 -6.35
N THR A 17 -7.37 -7.69 -6.41
CA THR A 17 -8.26 -7.80 -5.25
C THR A 17 -7.64 -8.68 -4.17
N MET A 18 -7.68 -8.19 -2.93
CA MET A 18 -7.16 -8.85 -1.73
C MET A 18 -5.65 -9.15 -1.74
N LYS A 19 -4.88 -8.62 -2.70
CA LYS A 19 -3.42 -8.57 -2.59
C LYS A 19 -3.02 -7.47 -1.60
N VAL A 20 -2.13 -7.78 -0.70
CA VAL A 20 -1.69 -6.80 0.32
C VAL A 20 -0.74 -5.78 -0.31
N GLY A 21 -1.10 -4.50 -0.20
CA GLY A 21 -0.29 -3.38 -0.63
C GLY A 21 0.39 -2.67 0.54
N ALA A 22 1.53 -2.05 0.27
CA ALA A 22 2.17 -1.12 1.19
C ALA A 22 2.95 -0.06 0.41
N SER A 23 2.86 1.18 0.81
CA SER A 23 3.72 2.26 0.34
C SER A 23 4.79 2.59 1.38
N VAL A 24 5.98 2.90 0.90
CA VAL A 24 7.11 3.36 1.71
C VAL A 24 7.70 4.58 1.04
N VAL A 25 7.97 5.62 1.82
CA VAL A 25 8.49 6.89 1.32
C VAL A 25 9.79 7.24 2.03
N CYS A 26 10.78 7.64 1.25
CA CYS A 26 12.02 8.21 1.79
C CYS A 26 12.14 9.68 1.40
N ALA A 27 12.43 10.53 2.36
CA ALA A 27 12.68 11.93 2.10
C ALA A 27 13.73 12.52 3.06
N ARG A 28 14.33 13.62 2.63
CA ARG A 28 15.24 14.36 3.51
C ARG A 28 14.52 14.99 4.70
N ARG A 29 13.30 15.51 4.50
CA ARG A 29 12.61 16.35 5.50
C ARG A 29 11.09 16.22 5.44
N GLY A 30 10.45 16.76 4.43
CA GLY A 30 8.99 16.84 4.33
C GLY A 30 8.44 16.17 3.06
N GLY A 31 7.11 16.09 2.99
CA GLY A 31 6.39 15.52 1.84
C GLY A 31 6.10 14.02 1.93
N CYS A 32 6.61 13.33 2.96
CA CYS A 32 6.39 11.88 3.13
C CYS A 32 4.91 11.54 3.26
N SER A 33 4.16 12.24 4.12
CA SER A 33 2.73 11.96 4.35
C SER A 33 1.90 12.14 3.08
N ALA A 34 2.07 13.25 2.36
CA ALA A 34 1.33 13.50 1.12
C ALA A 34 1.63 12.44 0.05
N THR A 35 2.90 12.06 -0.10
CA THR A 35 3.29 11.00 -1.03
C THR A 35 2.74 9.63 -0.60
N PHE A 36 2.78 9.33 0.68
CA PHE A 36 2.22 8.11 1.25
C PHE A 36 0.72 8.00 0.98
N ASP A 37 -0.04 9.09 1.22
CA ASP A 37 -1.48 9.14 0.98
C ASP A 37 -1.81 8.94 -0.50
N GLU A 38 -1.05 9.57 -1.39
CA GLU A 38 -1.26 9.43 -2.83
C GLU A 38 -0.97 8.01 -3.32
N LEU A 39 0.10 7.38 -2.85
CA LEU A 39 0.41 6.00 -3.22
C LEU A 39 -0.63 5.00 -2.70
N ASN A 40 -1.16 5.22 -1.50
CA ASN A 40 -2.17 4.33 -0.93
C ASN A 40 -3.52 4.36 -1.68
N LYS A 41 -3.84 5.43 -2.40
CA LYS A 41 -5.05 5.50 -3.25
C LYS A 41 -5.07 4.42 -4.34
N TYR A 42 -3.90 4.04 -4.87
CA TYR A 42 -3.82 2.95 -5.85
C TYR A 42 -4.24 1.61 -5.26
N PHE A 43 -3.90 1.36 -4.02
CA PHE A 43 -4.29 0.11 -3.36
C PHE A 43 -5.79 0.11 -3.04
N THR A 44 -6.30 1.22 -2.53
CA THR A 44 -7.72 1.32 -2.17
C THR A 44 -8.64 1.19 -3.38
N ILE A 45 -8.33 1.83 -4.51
CA ILE A 45 -9.17 1.72 -5.72
C ILE A 45 -9.11 0.32 -6.35
N ALA A 46 -8.07 -0.45 -6.05
CA ALA A 46 -7.90 -1.81 -6.55
C ALA A 46 -8.41 -2.89 -5.57
N ASN A 47 -9.17 -2.50 -4.54
CA ASN A 47 -9.69 -3.40 -3.50
C ASN A 47 -8.59 -4.22 -2.83
N MET A 48 -7.46 -3.58 -2.55
CA MET A 48 -6.30 -4.17 -1.89
C MET A 48 -6.22 -3.74 -0.42
N PRO A 49 -6.13 -4.66 0.55
CA PRO A 49 -5.81 -4.32 1.92
C PRO A 49 -4.44 -3.63 2.01
N ILE A 50 -4.37 -2.57 2.81
CA ILE A 50 -3.12 -1.83 3.03
C ILE A 50 -2.50 -2.29 4.34
N ALA A 51 -1.25 -2.75 4.29
CA ALA A 51 -0.49 -3.03 5.48
C ALA A 51 -0.04 -1.71 6.14
N SER A 52 -0.32 -1.58 7.42
CA SER A 52 0.15 -0.49 8.26
C SER A 52 1.30 -0.92 9.14
N SER A 53 2.05 0.05 9.63
CA SER A 53 3.03 -0.12 10.71
C SER A 53 2.52 0.56 11.99
N GLN A 54 3.42 0.99 12.84
CA GLN A 54 3.12 1.79 14.04
C GLN A 54 3.08 3.29 13.75
N TYR A 55 3.46 3.72 12.54
CA TYR A 55 3.50 5.10 12.08
C TYR A 55 3.32 5.14 10.56
N TRP A 56 3.31 6.31 9.93
CA TRP A 56 3.37 6.41 8.47
C TRP A 56 4.68 5.79 7.98
N ASN A 57 4.62 5.02 6.90
CA ASN A 57 5.76 4.24 6.42
C ASN A 57 6.80 5.15 5.74
N SER A 58 7.51 5.91 6.53
CA SER A 58 8.55 6.83 6.07
C SER A 58 9.90 6.53 6.73
N ILE A 59 10.95 6.87 6.01
CA ILE A 59 12.34 6.84 6.48
C ILE A 59 13.03 8.11 6.00
N HIS A 60 13.94 8.66 6.78
CA HIS A 60 14.56 9.94 6.47
C HIS A 60 16.07 9.82 6.27
N GLY A 61 16.59 10.57 5.30
CA GLY A 61 18.01 10.67 5.02
C GLY A 61 18.27 11.64 3.89
N ARG A 62 19.40 12.35 3.93
CA ARG A 62 19.83 13.32 2.92
C ARG A 62 20.96 12.79 2.07
N GLY A 63 22.00 12.30 2.74
CA GLY A 63 23.22 11.84 2.11
C GLY A 63 23.25 10.31 1.97
N PRO A 64 24.21 9.77 1.24
CA PRO A 64 24.41 8.32 1.16
C PRO A 64 24.57 7.70 2.54
N GLY A 65 23.78 6.66 2.82
CA GLY A 65 23.83 5.93 4.08
C GLY A 65 22.98 6.48 5.22
N GLU A 66 22.60 7.77 5.22
CA GLU A 66 21.86 8.39 6.34
C GLU A 66 20.50 7.72 6.63
N ALA A 67 19.79 7.23 5.62
CA ALA A 67 18.54 6.49 5.84
C ALA A 67 18.76 5.20 6.67
N SER A 68 19.95 4.63 6.64
CA SER A 68 20.30 3.46 7.46
C SER A 68 20.61 3.83 8.92
N GLU A 69 20.73 5.11 9.22
CA GLU A 69 20.94 5.65 10.58
C GLU A 69 19.61 6.07 11.23
N ASP A 70 18.52 6.18 10.45
CA ASP A 70 17.19 6.49 10.96
C ASP A 70 16.58 5.27 11.69
N GLU A 71 16.83 5.18 12.98
CA GLU A 71 16.40 4.05 13.82
C GLU A 71 14.87 3.96 13.92
N GLU A 72 14.17 5.10 13.97
CA GLU A 72 12.70 5.15 14.00
C GLU A 72 12.11 4.66 12.66
N GLY A 73 12.65 5.15 11.54
CA GLY A 73 12.25 4.69 10.21
C GLY A 73 12.52 3.20 10.02
N LYS A 74 13.67 2.69 10.45
CA LYS A 74 14.00 1.25 10.41
C LYS A 74 13.07 0.42 11.29
N GLN A 75 12.70 0.91 12.48
CA GLN A 75 11.73 0.23 13.33
C GLN A 75 10.36 0.17 12.63
N THR A 76 9.91 1.28 12.07
CA THR A 76 8.67 1.36 11.27
C THR A 76 8.66 0.34 10.14
N MET A 77 9.77 0.21 9.39
CA MET A 77 9.89 -0.80 8.32
C MET A 77 9.84 -2.24 8.84
N ARG A 78 10.47 -2.53 9.97
CA ARG A 78 10.40 -3.87 10.57
C ARG A 78 8.99 -4.23 11.04
N VAL A 79 8.27 -3.28 11.63
CA VAL A 79 6.87 -3.48 12.03
C VAL A 79 5.97 -3.65 10.81
N LEU A 80 6.13 -2.82 9.77
CA LEU A 80 5.43 -2.97 8.50
C LEU A 80 5.60 -4.36 7.92
N ALA A 81 6.83 -4.85 7.83
CA ALA A 81 7.12 -6.17 7.28
C ALA A 81 6.43 -7.30 8.06
N ARG A 82 6.40 -7.23 9.39
CA ARG A 82 5.70 -8.22 10.24
C ARG A 82 4.20 -8.16 10.03
N ASN A 83 3.62 -6.97 10.03
CA ASN A 83 2.19 -6.77 9.82
C ASN A 83 1.75 -7.22 8.43
N MET A 84 2.53 -6.90 7.40
CA MET A 84 2.27 -7.34 6.04
C MET A 84 2.31 -8.87 5.92
N ALA A 85 3.32 -9.51 6.51
CA ALA A 85 3.42 -10.97 6.54
C ALA A 85 2.24 -11.62 7.26
N PHE A 86 1.79 -11.03 8.38
CA PHE A 86 0.61 -11.49 9.10
C PHE A 86 -0.66 -11.38 8.25
N LEU A 87 -0.90 -10.22 7.64
CA LEU A 87 -2.06 -10.01 6.76
C LEU A 87 -2.08 -10.99 5.57
N MET A 88 -0.94 -11.17 4.91
CA MET A 88 -0.84 -12.10 3.79
C MET A 88 -1.18 -13.55 4.20
N LYS A 89 -0.68 -14.00 5.34
CA LYS A 89 -0.98 -15.33 5.88
C LYS A 89 -2.45 -15.45 6.27
N SER A 90 -3.01 -14.42 6.91
CA SER A 90 -4.42 -14.40 7.32
C SER A 90 -5.37 -14.43 6.12
N ILE A 91 -5.06 -13.67 5.08
CA ILE A 91 -5.85 -13.67 3.84
C ILE A 91 -5.75 -15.03 3.14
N ALA A 92 -4.56 -15.62 3.08
CA ALA A 92 -4.38 -16.95 2.49
C ALA A 92 -5.20 -18.01 3.24
N LEU A 93 -5.15 -18.02 4.56
CA LEU A 93 -5.95 -18.92 5.40
C LEU A 93 -7.44 -18.64 5.26
N GLY A 94 -7.86 -17.37 5.28
CA GLY A 94 -9.26 -16.99 5.07
C GLY A 94 -9.79 -17.41 3.70
N LYS A 95 -8.98 -17.26 2.66
CA LYS A 95 -9.31 -17.70 1.30
C LYS A 95 -9.50 -19.21 1.24
N GLU A 96 -8.65 -19.98 1.92
CA GLU A 96 -8.74 -21.44 1.98
C GLU A 96 -10.00 -21.91 2.72
N GLN A 97 -10.37 -21.25 3.81
CA GLN A 97 -11.48 -21.64 4.68
C GLN A 97 -12.85 -21.15 4.18
N PHE A 98 -12.92 -19.96 3.65
CA PHE A 98 -14.19 -19.25 3.38
C PHE A 98 -14.33 -18.77 1.93
N GLY A 99 -13.27 -18.87 1.11
CA GLY A 99 -13.18 -18.16 -0.16
C GLY A 99 -12.83 -16.67 0.02
N LEU A 100 -12.66 -15.95 -1.06
CA LEU A 100 -12.58 -14.48 -1.03
C LEU A 100 -13.97 -13.88 -1.02
N PRO A 101 -14.15 -12.64 -0.54
CA PRO A 101 -15.41 -11.91 -0.66
C PRO A 101 -15.91 -11.93 -2.10
N GLU A 102 -17.22 -12.13 -2.27
CA GLU A 102 -17.85 -12.10 -3.59
C GLU A 102 -17.72 -10.70 -4.20
N ALA A 103 -17.37 -10.66 -5.48
CA ALA A 103 -17.31 -9.41 -6.22
C ALA A 103 -18.71 -9.03 -6.71
N GLU A 104 -19.14 -7.81 -6.45
CA GLU A 104 -20.35 -7.24 -7.02
C GLU A 104 -20.08 -6.59 -8.38
N GLU A 105 -21.09 -6.55 -9.24
CA GLU A 105 -21.03 -5.79 -10.48
C GLU A 105 -20.94 -4.28 -10.14
N HIS A 106 -20.04 -3.58 -10.81
CA HIS A 106 -19.79 -2.17 -10.53
C HIS A 106 -20.94 -1.28 -11.00
N VAL A 107 -21.57 -0.56 -10.07
CA VAL A 107 -22.61 0.41 -10.36
C VAL A 107 -22.01 1.81 -10.44
N TRP A 108 -22.21 2.48 -11.57
CA TRP A 108 -21.71 3.82 -11.80
C TRP A 108 -22.76 4.87 -11.45
N THR A 109 -22.40 5.81 -10.59
CA THR A 109 -23.21 6.97 -10.31
C THR A 109 -22.83 8.12 -11.24
N HIS A 110 -23.78 8.61 -12.02
CA HIS A 110 -23.55 9.69 -12.95
C HIS A 110 -24.73 10.68 -12.91
N PHE A 111 -24.54 11.81 -12.24
CA PHE A 111 -25.55 12.87 -12.10
C PHE A 111 -25.35 14.05 -13.04
N ILE A 112 -24.37 14.02 -13.92
CA ILE A 112 -24.16 15.08 -14.93
C ILE A 112 -25.15 14.87 -16.07
N ARG A 113 -26.01 15.87 -16.27
CA ARG A 113 -27.06 15.89 -17.31
C ARG A 113 -26.73 16.95 -18.35
#